data_b2b831edc6ea1d6a758e6758bb5860c2
#
_entry.id   b2b831edc6ea1d6a758e6758bb5860c2
#
_cell.length_a   1.000
_cell.length_b   1.000
_cell.length_c   1.000
_cell.angle_alpha   90.00
_cell.angle_beta   90.00
_cell.angle_gamma   90.00
#
_symmetry.space_group_name_H-M   'P 1'
#
loop_
_entity.id
_entity.type
_entity.pdbx_description
1 polymer ?
#
loop_
_entity_poly.entity_id
_entity_poly.type
_entity_poly.pdbx_seq_one_letter_code
_entity_poly.pdbx_strand_id
1 'polypeptide(L)'
;MLQLTLIQLDNYGPWTVTPGPHPEAELQILQAEIFSSLEREFRRRKGLVFQTRQDNLLALSNGISLAEHRRMAERVNRRFPVTVSMGVGVARTPYEAQRRATRFLQQLGSSRSGERRGKVAGEALSSLEEGVVQIAHLDLNHSTRLTDTQPIYDTHLLIQKTHLALMELLLPKKCLVFYTGGDNFMAPSNGLTPEELSSIFAQIRKKLGVGLKAGVGVARTAERAALLASEGLHEIRQGKVGGSIVTKSEL
;
A
#
# COMPACT_ATOMS: atom_id res chain seq x y z
N MET A 1 -17.27 -3.78 1.77
CA MET A 1 -16.56 -3.41 0.52
C MET A 1 -15.25 -2.69 0.85
N LEU A 2 -14.25 -2.73 -0.04
CA LEU A 2 -12.99 -1.99 0.09
C LEU A 2 -12.94 -0.90 -0.96
N GLN A 3 -12.52 0.32 -0.58
CA GLN A 3 -12.24 1.42 -1.49
C GLN A 3 -10.73 1.63 -1.59
N LEU A 4 -10.22 1.68 -2.81
CA LEU A 4 -8.82 1.88 -3.11
C LEU A 4 -8.65 3.01 -4.13
N THR A 5 -7.65 3.85 -3.91
CA THR A 5 -7.28 4.95 -4.81
C THR A 5 -5.92 4.65 -5.45
N LEU A 6 -5.88 4.62 -6.78
CA LEU A 6 -4.64 4.67 -7.54
C LEU A 6 -4.29 6.13 -7.78
N ILE A 7 -3.08 6.53 -7.41
CA ILE A 7 -2.54 7.87 -7.57
C ILE A 7 -1.36 7.77 -8.54
N GLN A 8 -1.36 8.59 -9.58
CA GLN A 8 -0.29 8.59 -10.58
C GLN A 8 0.18 10.02 -10.84
N LEU A 9 1.51 10.20 -10.91
CA LEU A 9 2.10 11.47 -11.31
C LEU A 9 1.84 11.70 -12.81
N ASP A 10 1.34 12.90 -13.13
CA ASP A 10 1.06 13.30 -14.51
C ASP A 10 2.31 13.87 -15.16
N ASN A 11 2.56 13.45 -16.40
CA ASN A 11 3.67 13.91 -17.23
C ASN A 11 5.06 13.78 -16.57
N TYR A 12 5.20 12.89 -15.59
CA TYR A 12 6.43 12.78 -14.80
C TYR A 12 7.63 12.37 -15.67
N GLY A 13 7.53 11.30 -16.45
CA GLY A 13 8.62 10.86 -17.31
C GLY A 13 9.13 11.94 -18.27
N PRO A 14 8.29 12.59 -19.10
CA PRO A 14 8.70 13.72 -19.90
C PRO A 14 9.28 14.89 -19.10
N TRP A 15 8.69 15.20 -17.93
CA TRP A 15 9.18 16.29 -17.07
C TRP A 15 10.60 16.03 -16.55
N THR A 16 10.96 14.79 -16.21
CA THR A 16 12.30 14.45 -15.68
C THR A 16 13.44 14.77 -16.65
N VAL A 17 13.15 14.96 -17.93
CA VAL A 17 14.13 15.21 -19.00
C VAL A 17 13.90 16.53 -19.77
N THR A 18 13.01 17.41 -19.33
CA THR A 18 12.65 18.64 -20.03
C THR A 18 12.76 19.84 -19.10
N PRO A 19 13.48 20.92 -19.46
CA PRO A 19 14.22 21.18 -20.71
C PRO A 19 15.54 20.40 -20.83
N GLY A 20 16.00 19.77 -19.78
CA GLY A 20 17.15 18.89 -19.69
C GLY A 20 16.95 17.88 -18.57
N PRO A 21 17.85 16.88 -18.41
CA PRO A 21 17.74 15.89 -17.34
C PRO A 21 17.81 16.55 -15.95
N HIS A 22 16.82 16.26 -15.11
CA HIS A 22 16.89 16.62 -13.69
C HIS A 22 17.86 15.71 -12.95
N PRO A 23 18.66 16.23 -11.98
CA PRO A 23 19.52 15.41 -11.14
C PRO A 23 18.74 14.34 -10.37
N GLU A 24 19.25 13.11 -10.32
CA GLU A 24 18.56 11.98 -9.67
C GLU A 24 18.25 12.27 -8.20
N ALA A 25 19.16 12.96 -7.48
CA ALA A 25 18.92 13.34 -6.09
C ALA A 25 17.69 14.25 -5.92
N GLU A 26 17.47 15.20 -6.85
CA GLU A 26 16.28 16.08 -6.83
C GLU A 26 15.00 15.31 -7.14
N LEU A 27 15.08 14.33 -8.06
CA LEU A 27 13.93 13.46 -8.36
C LEU A 27 13.52 12.61 -7.14
N GLN A 28 14.49 12.04 -6.43
CA GLN A 28 14.23 11.27 -5.21
C GLN A 28 13.65 12.14 -4.09
N ILE A 29 14.18 13.34 -3.90
CA ILE A 29 13.64 14.32 -2.92
C ILE A 29 12.19 14.65 -3.26
N LEU A 30 11.92 15.01 -4.52
CA LEU A 30 10.56 15.34 -4.98
C LEU A 30 9.57 14.19 -4.76
N GLN A 31 9.97 12.97 -5.11
CA GLN A 31 9.15 11.77 -4.92
C GLN A 31 8.83 11.53 -3.44
N ALA A 32 9.82 11.67 -2.55
CA ALA A 32 9.65 11.52 -1.11
C ALA A 32 8.73 12.61 -0.52
N GLU A 33 8.85 13.86 -0.98
CA GLU A 33 7.99 14.95 -0.55
C GLU A 33 6.54 14.80 -1.02
N ILE A 34 6.33 14.37 -2.27
CA ILE A 34 4.99 14.07 -2.81
C ILE A 34 4.35 12.94 -2.00
N PHE A 35 5.09 11.84 -1.76
CA PHE A 35 4.60 10.73 -0.92
C PHE A 35 4.22 11.22 0.48
N SER A 36 5.10 11.96 1.15
CA SER A 36 4.84 12.53 2.48
C SER A 36 3.62 13.45 2.51
N SER A 37 3.45 14.26 1.45
CA SER A 37 2.30 15.15 1.32
C SER A 37 0.99 14.38 1.16
N LEU A 38 0.97 13.34 0.30
CA LEU A 38 -0.17 12.47 0.08
C LEU A 38 -0.51 11.68 1.36
N GLU A 39 0.50 11.09 2.02
CA GLU A 39 0.29 10.35 3.27
C GLU A 39 -0.39 11.22 4.34
N ARG A 40 0.05 12.47 4.52
CA ARG A 40 -0.60 13.42 5.44
C ARG A 40 -2.05 13.71 5.06
N GLU A 41 -2.35 13.85 3.78
CA GLU A 41 -3.71 14.12 3.29
C GLU A 41 -4.66 12.92 3.50
N PHE A 42 -4.19 11.71 3.21
CA PHE A 42 -4.97 10.49 3.42
C PHE A 42 -5.12 10.16 4.90
N ARG A 43 -4.04 10.27 5.70
CA ARG A 43 -4.05 10.03 7.14
C ARG A 43 -5.07 10.92 7.89
N ARG A 44 -5.16 12.20 7.54
CA ARG A 44 -6.18 13.11 8.12
C ARG A 44 -7.60 12.62 7.93
N ARG A 45 -7.81 11.68 7.00
CA ARG A 45 -9.10 11.05 6.65
C ARG A 45 -9.12 9.55 6.94
N LYS A 46 -8.20 9.11 7.82
CA LYS A 46 -8.09 7.70 8.24
C LYS A 46 -7.76 6.73 7.08
N GLY A 47 -7.18 7.23 6.00
CA GLY A 47 -6.61 6.45 4.90
C GLY A 47 -5.15 6.08 5.15
N LEU A 48 -4.58 5.26 4.25
CA LEU A 48 -3.19 4.81 4.32
C LEU A 48 -2.65 4.68 2.90
N VAL A 49 -1.48 5.26 2.63
CA VAL A 49 -0.84 5.27 1.30
C VAL A 49 0.32 4.29 1.25
N PHE A 50 0.47 3.60 0.12
CA PHE A 50 1.57 2.68 -0.16
C PHE A 50 2.30 3.10 -1.43
N GLN A 51 3.62 2.97 -1.44
CA GLN A 51 4.44 3.10 -2.64
C GLN A 51 4.41 1.79 -3.45
N THR A 52 4.20 1.89 -4.76
CA THR A 52 4.39 0.77 -5.70
C THR A 52 5.59 1.03 -6.58
N ARG A 53 5.51 2.07 -7.39
CA ARG A 53 6.60 2.72 -8.08
C ARG A 53 6.63 4.16 -7.61
N GLN A 54 7.72 4.85 -7.80
CA GLN A 54 7.83 6.25 -7.31
C GLN A 54 6.84 7.22 -8.00
N ASP A 55 6.40 6.88 -9.22
CA ASP A 55 5.42 7.64 -10.01
C ASP A 55 3.98 7.11 -9.86
N ASN A 56 3.77 6.05 -9.12
CA ASN A 56 2.47 5.43 -8.85
C ASN A 56 2.37 5.02 -7.37
N LEU A 57 1.25 5.37 -6.73
CA LEU A 57 0.96 5.02 -5.36
C LEU A 57 -0.44 4.43 -5.26
N LEU A 58 -0.66 3.62 -4.24
CA LEU A 58 -1.97 3.05 -3.93
C LEU A 58 -2.37 3.47 -2.51
N ALA A 59 -3.62 3.87 -2.33
CA ALA A 59 -4.14 4.22 -1.02
C ALA A 59 -5.40 3.42 -0.68
N LEU A 60 -5.49 2.94 0.54
CA LEU A 60 -6.75 2.50 1.12
C LEU A 60 -7.51 3.73 1.58
N SER A 61 -8.71 3.95 1.04
CA SER A 61 -9.43 5.22 1.14
C SER A 61 -10.89 5.09 1.55
N ASN A 62 -11.24 4.03 2.28
CA ASN A 62 -12.59 3.84 2.80
C ASN A 62 -13.06 5.08 3.58
N GLY A 63 -14.25 5.58 3.25
CA GLY A 63 -14.84 6.76 3.87
C GLY A 63 -14.38 8.10 3.27
N ILE A 64 -13.50 8.11 2.26
CA ILE A 64 -13.07 9.33 1.57
C ILE A 64 -13.91 9.51 0.29
N SER A 65 -14.67 10.58 0.21
CA SER A 65 -15.52 10.90 -0.95
C SER A 65 -14.70 11.37 -2.17
N LEU A 66 -15.28 11.29 -3.38
CA LEU A 66 -14.63 11.83 -4.59
C LEU A 66 -14.37 13.34 -4.50
N ALA A 67 -15.22 14.09 -3.81
CA ALA A 67 -15.02 15.52 -3.59
C ALA A 67 -13.78 15.79 -2.71
N GLU A 68 -13.55 14.95 -1.71
CA GLU A 68 -12.33 15.03 -0.88
C GLU A 68 -11.09 14.64 -1.67
N HIS A 69 -11.13 13.62 -2.51
CA HIS A 69 -10.02 13.27 -3.40
C HIS A 69 -9.65 14.45 -4.32
N ARG A 70 -10.63 15.15 -4.90
CA ARG A 70 -10.37 16.34 -5.71
C ARG A 70 -9.65 17.43 -4.91
N ARG A 71 -10.15 17.74 -3.70
CA ARG A 71 -9.52 18.73 -2.81
C ARG A 71 -8.10 18.33 -2.39
N MET A 72 -7.84 17.02 -2.17
CA MET A 72 -6.49 16.53 -1.88
C MET A 72 -5.56 16.69 -3.08
N ALA A 73 -6.00 16.25 -4.27
CA ALA A 73 -5.25 16.42 -5.51
C ALA A 73 -4.91 17.90 -5.77
N GLU A 74 -5.88 18.80 -5.64
CA GLU A 74 -5.65 20.26 -5.80
C GLU A 74 -4.59 20.80 -4.84
N ARG A 75 -4.61 20.39 -3.56
CA ARG A 75 -3.59 20.85 -2.58
C ARG A 75 -2.20 20.36 -2.93
N VAL A 76 -2.06 19.09 -3.32
CA VAL A 76 -0.77 18.52 -3.75
C VAL A 76 -0.30 19.22 -5.03
N ASN A 77 -1.17 19.37 -6.01
CA ASN A 77 -0.85 19.95 -7.31
C ASN A 77 -0.42 21.43 -7.26
N ARG A 78 -0.84 22.17 -6.22
CA ARG A 78 -0.37 23.57 -6.00
C ARG A 78 1.02 23.65 -5.40
N ARG A 79 1.51 22.55 -4.82
CA ARG A 79 2.78 22.54 -4.06
C ARG A 79 3.96 22.07 -4.89
N PHE A 80 3.73 21.24 -5.89
CA PHE A 80 4.79 20.56 -6.62
C PHE A 80 4.78 20.92 -8.12
N PRO A 81 5.92 20.81 -8.82
CA PRO A 81 6.03 21.12 -10.25
C PRO A 81 5.32 20.09 -11.14
N VAL A 82 4.97 18.92 -10.59
CA VAL A 82 4.19 17.88 -11.26
C VAL A 82 2.84 17.73 -10.58
N THR A 83 1.82 17.29 -11.32
CA THR A 83 0.49 17.05 -10.79
C THR A 83 0.25 15.58 -10.54
N VAL A 84 -0.75 15.26 -9.73
CA VAL A 84 -1.23 13.90 -9.52
C VAL A 84 -2.67 13.78 -9.98
N SER A 85 -2.97 12.71 -10.71
CA SER A 85 -4.34 12.28 -11.01
C SER A 85 -4.70 11.03 -10.22
N MET A 86 -5.98 10.85 -9.90
CA MET A 86 -6.45 9.77 -9.04
C MET A 86 -7.59 9.00 -9.70
N GLY A 87 -7.50 7.66 -9.68
CA GLY A 87 -8.60 6.75 -9.95
C GLY A 87 -9.09 6.11 -8.66
N VAL A 88 -10.38 6.11 -8.39
CA VAL A 88 -10.98 5.52 -7.18
C VAL A 88 -11.84 4.34 -7.56
N GLY A 89 -11.62 3.18 -6.95
CA GLY A 89 -12.38 1.95 -7.23
C GLY A 89 -12.84 1.25 -5.96
N VAL A 90 -14.04 0.68 -6.01
CA VAL A 90 -14.67 -0.05 -4.92
C VAL A 90 -14.89 -1.50 -5.33
N ALA A 91 -14.46 -2.47 -4.52
CA ALA A 91 -14.68 -3.89 -4.75
C ALA A 91 -14.66 -4.68 -3.44
N ARG A 92 -14.88 -6.00 -3.52
CA ARG A 92 -14.77 -6.89 -2.36
C ARG A 92 -13.32 -7.19 -1.99
N THR A 93 -12.43 -7.23 -2.97
CA THR A 93 -11.02 -7.58 -2.79
C THR A 93 -10.09 -6.44 -3.22
N PRO A 94 -8.88 -6.33 -2.64
CA PRO A 94 -7.92 -5.27 -2.95
C PRO A 94 -7.55 -5.20 -4.44
N TYR A 95 -7.27 -6.35 -5.05
CA TYR A 95 -6.87 -6.39 -6.46
C TYR A 95 -8.01 -5.96 -7.40
N GLU A 96 -9.25 -6.33 -7.11
CA GLU A 96 -10.40 -5.89 -7.91
C GLU A 96 -10.68 -4.39 -7.75
N ALA A 97 -10.55 -3.85 -6.52
CA ALA A 97 -10.66 -2.42 -6.29
C ALA A 97 -9.57 -1.65 -7.05
N GLN A 98 -8.32 -2.12 -7.00
CA GLN A 98 -7.20 -1.55 -7.77
C GLN A 98 -7.47 -1.62 -9.29
N ARG A 99 -7.96 -2.74 -9.82
CA ARG A 99 -8.31 -2.85 -11.24
C ARG A 99 -9.36 -1.83 -11.67
N ARG A 100 -10.40 -1.59 -10.86
CA ARG A 100 -11.42 -0.56 -11.13
C ARG A 100 -10.81 0.84 -11.10
N ALA A 101 -10.03 1.16 -10.06
CA ALA A 101 -9.31 2.42 -9.94
C ALA A 101 -8.41 2.67 -11.16
N THR A 102 -7.70 1.64 -11.63
CA THR A 102 -6.87 1.72 -12.84
C THR A 102 -7.69 2.05 -14.08
N ARG A 103 -8.84 1.41 -14.30
CA ARG A 103 -9.72 1.69 -15.44
C ARG A 103 -10.20 3.14 -15.44
N PHE A 104 -10.65 3.65 -14.30
CA PHE A 104 -11.07 5.04 -14.18
C PHE A 104 -9.94 6.01 -14.49
N LEU A 105 -8.74 5.72 -14.00
CA LEU A 105 -7.56 6.56 -14.28
C LEU A 105 -7.17 6.52 -15.76
N GLN A 106 -7.21 5.35 -16.41
CA GLN A 106 -6.93 5.18 -17.84
C GLN A 106 -7.93 5.91 -18.74
N GLN A 107 -9.21 5.97 -18.35
CA GLN A 107 -10.25 6.73 -19.04
C GLN A 107 -9.99 8.25 -19.05
N LEU A 108 -9.19 8.75 -18.12
CA LEU A 108 -8.77 10.16 -18.09
C LEU A 108 -7.65 10.48 -19.10
N GLY A 109 -7.15 9.48 -19.80
CA GLY A 109 -6.07 9.61 -20.78
C GLY A 109 -4.70 9.14 -20.25
N SER A 110 -3.70 9.24 -21.12
CA SER A 110 -2.31 8.84 -20.79
C SER A 110 -1.69 9.74 -19.73
N SER A 111 -0.88 9.16 -18.83
CA SER A 111 -0.06 9.92 -17.89
C SER A 111 0.96 10.85 -18.57
N ARG A 112 1.27 10.61 -19.84
CA ARG A 112 2.16 11.46 -20.65
C ARG A 112 1.44 12.57 -21.38
N SER A 113 0.09 12.57 -21.38
CA SER A 113 -0.70 13.61 -22.03
C SER A 113 -0.71 14.87 -21.19
N GLY A 114 -0.43 16.02 -21.82
CA GLY A 114 -0.59 17.33 -21.19
C GLY A 114 -2.04 17.68 -20.82
N GLU A 115 -3.02 16.95 -21.36
CA GLU A 115 -4.45 17.15 -21.08
C GLU A 115 -4.89 16.50 -19.76
N ARG A 116 -4.19 15.42 -19.31
CA ARG A 116 -4.46 14.78 -18.04
C ARG A 116 -3.63 15.44 -16.96
N ARG A 117 -4.20 16.41 -16.23
CA ARG A 117 -3.56 17.09 -15.12
C ARG A 117 -4.51 17.23 -13.95
N GLY A 118 -4.19 16.63 -12.82
CA GLY A 118 -4.92 16.80 -11.56
C GLY A 118 -6.36 16.28 -11.58
N LYS A 119 -6.68 15.32 -12.46
CA LYS A 119 -8.02 14.78 -12.62
C LYS A 119 -8.31 13.68 -11.61
N VAL A 120 -9.57 13.59 -11.17
CA VAL A 120 -10.06 12.52 -10.29
C VAL A 120 -11.31 11.90 -10.90
N ALA A 121 -11.28 10.59 -11.09
CA ALA A 121 -12.43 9.81 -11.57
C ALA A 121 -12.61 8.54 -10.75
N GLY A 122 -13.81 8.00 -10.71
CA GLY A 122 -14.08 6.74 -10.05
C GLY A 122 -15.39 6.70 -9.30
N GLU A 123 -15.48 5.72 -8.43
CA GLU A 123 -16.61 5.49 -7.53
C GLU A 123 -16.12 5.47 -6.08
N ALA A 124 -16.91 5.98 -5.14
CA ALA A 124 -16.64 5.92 -3.71
C ALA A 124 -17.75 5.16 -2.99
N LEU A 125 -17.46 4.63 -1.81
CA LEU A 125 -18.48 4.05 -0.95
C LEU A 125 -19.53 5.10 -0.59
N SER A 126 -20.79 4.72 -0.58
CA SER A 126 -21.92 5.59 -0.22
C SER A 126 -21.93 5.90 1.28
N SER A 127 -21.54 4.95 2.10
CA SER A 127 -21.35 5.14 3.54
C SER A 127 -20.14 4.37 4.05
N LEU A 128 -19.63 4.75 5.24
CA LEU A 128 -18.53 4.05 5.88
C LEU A 128 -18.96 2.67 6.40
N GLU A 129 -20.25 2.49 6.74
CA GLU A 129 -20.81 1.22 7.22
C GLU A 129 -20.70 0.10 6.18
N GLU A 130 -20.75 0.43 4.89
CA GLU A 130 -20.52 -0.53 3.80
C GLU A 130 -19.06 -0.95 3.67
N GLY A 131 -18.17 -0.18 4.31
CA GLY A 131 -16.73 -0.36 4.22
C GLY A 131 -16.20 -1.43 5.18
N VAL A 132 -15.28 -2.24 4.69
CA VAL A 132 -14.43 -3.13 5.50
C VAL A 132 -13.04 -3.11 4.92
N VAL A 133 -12.07 -2.90 5.77
CA VAL A 133 -10.63 -2.97 5.47
C VAL A 133 -10.04 -4.08 6.31
N GLN A 134 -9.37 -5.03 5.67
CA GLN A 134 -8.54 -6.03 6.33
C GLN A 134 -7.09 -5.81 5.91
N ILE A 135 -6.20 -5.66 6.89
CA ILE A 135 -4.76 -5.50 6.69
C ILE A 135 -4.02 -6.57 7.48
N ALA A 136 -3.12 -7.28 6.85
CA ALA A 136 -2.11 -8.09 7.52
C ALA A 136 -0.81 -7.29 7.60
N HIS A 137 -0.31 -7.05 8.81
CA HIS A 137 1.02 -6.50 9.08
C HIS A 137 1.97 -7.67 9.30
N LEU A 138 2.87 -7.91 8.34
CA LEU A 138 3.79 -9.04 8.32
C LEU A 138 5.20 -8.60 8.71
N ASP A 139 5.92 -9.51 9.37
CA ASP A 139 7.27 -9.28 9.86
C ASP A 139 8.11 -10.57 9.75
N LEU A 140 9.39 -10.43 9.38
CA LEU A 140 10.32 -11.55 9.34
C LEU A 140 10.73 -11.95 10.76
N ASN A 141 10.76 -13.27 11.00
CA ASN A 141 11.32 -13.79 12.24
C ASN A 141 12.85 -13.64 12.26
N HIS A 142 13.38 -13.17 13.39
CA HIS A 142 14.83 -13.07 13.63
C HIS A 142 15.61 -12.18 12.66
N SER A 143 14.97 -11.16 12.08
CA SER A 143 15.60 -10.20 11.16
C SER A 143 16.80 -9.47 11.77
N THR A 144 16.74 -9.09 13.04
CA THR A 144 17.86 -8.48 13.77
C THR A 144 19.11 -9.35 13.71
N ARG A 145 18.97 -10.69 13.95
CA ARG A 145 20.10 -11.61 13.86
C ARG A 145 20.72 -11.66 12.45
N LEU A 146 19.89 -11.55 11.40
CA LEU A 146 20.39 -11.50 10.02
C LEU A 146 21.22 -10.24 9.81
N THR A 147 20.73 -9.10 10.26
CA THR A 147 21.43 -7.80 10.15
C THR A 147 22.73 -7.78 10.94
N ASP A 148 22.78 -8.46 12.10
CA ASP A 148 23.97 -8.50 12.97
C ASP A 148 25.06 -9.48 12.46
N THR A 149 24.69 -10.43 11.61
CA THR A 149 25.60 -11.53 11.20
C THR A 149 25.93 -11.56 9.72
N GLN A 150 25.24 -10.77 8.89
CA GLN A 150 25.38 -10.76 7.42
C GLN A 150 25.59 -9.32 6.91
N PRO A 151 26.22 -9.14 5.74
CA PRO A 151 26.26 -7.86 5.07
C PRO A 151 24.82 -7.31 4.86
N ILE A 152 24.66 -6.01 5.12
CA ILE A 152 23.33 -5.35 5.04
C ILE A 152 22.65 -5.55 3.67
N TYR A 153 23.43 -5.57 2.58
CA TYR A 153 22.89 -5.78 1.26
C TYR A 153 22.34 -7.20 1.04
N ASP A 154 22.94 -8.22 1.67
CA ASP A 154 22.45 -9.61 1.59
C ASP A 154 21.11 -9.76 2.33
N THR A 155 20.98 -9.11 3.49
CA THR A 155 19.71 -9.00 4.22
C THR A 155 18.67 -8.27 3.37
N HIS A 156 19.04 -7.16 2.72
CA HIS A 156 18.15 -6.44 1.80
C HIS A 156 17.69 -7.33 0.66
N LEU A 157 18.60 -8.08 0.03
CA LEU A 157 18.24 -9.02 -1.04
C LEU A 157 17.25 -10.09 -0.57
N LEU A 158 17.44 -10.64 0.64
CA LEU A 158 16.51 -11.61 1.22
C LEU A 158 15.12 -11.01 1.45
N ILE A 159 15.05 -9.77 1.95
CA ILE A 159 13.79 -9.02 2.14
C ILE A 159 13.09 -8.82 0.80
N GLN A 160 13.80 -8.41 -0.26
CA GLN A 160 13.21 -8.23 -1.59
C GLN A 160 12.72 -9.56 -2.20
N LYS A 161 13.48 -10.66 -2.03
CA LYS A 161 13.02 -12.00 -2.43
C LYS A 161 11.76 -12.42 -1.68
N THR A 162 11.67 -12.11 -0.39
CA THR A 162 10.48 -12.39 0.43
C THR A 162 9.29 -11.56 -0.03
N HIS A 163 9.51 -10.26 -0.32
CA HIS A 163 8.45 -9.39 -0.87
C HIS A 163 7.93 -9.92 -2.19
N LEU A 164 8.80 -10.29 -3.13
CA LEU A 164 8.39 -10.86 -4.42
C LEU A 164 7.59 -12.16 -4.23
N ALA A 165 8.05 -13.07 -3.36
CA ALA A 165 7.34 -14.30 -3.07
C ALA A 165 5.95 -14.05 -2.44
N LEU A 166 5.84 -13.06 -1.53
CA LEU A 166 4.55 -12.62 -0.99
C LEU A 166 3.63 -12.08 -2.09
N MET A 167 4.13 -11.26 -3.02
CA MET A 167 3.35 -10.75 -4.16
C MET A 167 2.83 -11.89 -5.03
N GLU A 168 3.69 -12.86 -5.38
CA GLU A 168 3.33 -14.03 -6.20
C GLU A 168 2.26 -14.91 -5.56
N LEU A 169 2.32 -15.11 -4.23
CA LEU A 169 1.39 -15.99 -3.50
C LEU A 169 0.08 -15.29 -3.09
N LEU A 170 0.11 -13.98 -2.85
CA LEU A 170 -1.07 -13.21 -2.46
C LEU A 170 -1.92 -12.74 -3.65
N LEU A 171 -1.31 -12.50 -4.82
CA LEU A 171 -2.02 -12.03 -6.00
C LEU A 171 -3.13 -12.99 -6.49
N PRO A 172 -2.92 -14.32 -6.56
CA PRO A 172 -3.99 -15.28 -6.89
C PRO A 172 -5.17 -15.25 -5.90
N LYS A 173 -4.92 -14.84 -4.66
CA LYS A 173 -5.93 -14.60 -3.61
C LYS A 173 -6.56 -13.20 -3.72
N LYS A 174 -6.24 -12.44 -4.78
CA LYS A 174 -6.71 -11.06 -5.02
C LYS A 174 -6.32 -10.07 -3.91
N CYS A 175 -5.28 -10.38 -3.15
CA CYS A 175 -4.66 -9.52 -2.15
C CYS A 175 -3.50 -8.74 -2.76
N LEU A 176 -3.11 -7.66 -2.09
CA LEU A 176 -1.93 -6.87 -2.43
C LEU A 176 -0.97 -6.89 -1.25
N VAL A 177 0.32 -6.63 -1.50
CA VAL A 177 1.32 -6.49 -0.43
C VAL A 177 2.32 -5.41 -0.81
N PHE A 178 2.74 -4.64 0.21
CA PHE A 178 3.67 -3.53 0.07
C PHE A 178 4.78 -3.66 1.09
N TYR A 179 5.99 -3.36 0.67
CA TYR A 179 7.13 -3.19 1.57
C TYR A 179 7.01 -1.85 2.28
N THR A 180 7.11 -1.85 3.60
CA THR A 180 6.93 -0.64 4.42
C THR A 180 8.20 -0.19 5.15
N GLY A 181 9.29 -0.91 4.92
CA GLY A 181 10.62 -0.60 5.49
C GLY A 181 11.10 -1.64 6.49
N GLY A 182 12.41 -1.69 6.70
CA GLY A 182 13.03 -2.69 7.56
C GLY A 182 12.76 -4.12 7.08
N ASP A 183 12.09 -4.89 7.87
CA ASP A 183 11.64 -6.27 7.60
C ASP A 183 10.12 -6.40 7.56
N ASN A 184 9.42 -5.27 7.43
CA ASN A 184 7.97 -5.20 7.54
C ASN A 184 7.29 -5.08 6.18
N PHE A 185 6.13 -5.73 6.06
CA PHE A 185 5.23 -5.62 4.92
C PHE A 185 3.81 -5.37 5.41
N MET A 186 3.03 -4.62 4.64
CA MET A 186 1.59 -4.50 4.86
C MET A 186 0.82 -5.04 3.66
N ALA A 187 -0.13 -5.91 3.93
CA ALA A 187 -0.97 -6.53 2.92
C ALA A 187 -2.44 -6.17 3.13
N PRO A 188 -3.03 -5.31 2.29
CA PRO A 188 -4.48 -5.30 2.11
C PRO A 188 -4.95 -6.70 1.69
N SER A 189 -5.76 -7.35 2.52
CA SER A 189 -6.01 -8.79 2.47
C SER A 189 -7.48 -9.18 2.63
N ASN A 190 -8.40 -8.27 2.28
CA ASN A 190 -9.84 -8.54 2.35
C ASN A 190 -10.20 -9.88 1.68
N GLY A 191 -10.81 -10.78 2.46
CA GLY A 191 -11.22 -12.11 2.02
C GLY A 191 -10.17 -13.21 2.22
N LEU A 192 -8.95 -12.88 2.66
CA LEU A 192 -7.93 -13.88 3.02
C LEU A 192 -8.18 -14.39 4.44
N THR A 193 -8.18 -15.72 4.61
CA THR A 193 -8.34 -16.33 5.93
C THR A 193 -6.98 -16.51 6.64
N PRO A 194 -6.96 -16.66 7.98
CA PRO A 194 -5.73 -16.97 8.71
C PRO A 194 -5.06 -18.27 8.26
N GLU A 195 -5.85 -19.28 7.88
CA GLU A 195 -5.36 -20.59 7.40
C GLU A 195 -4.67 -20.45 6.04
N GLU A 196 -5.24 -19.65 5.12
CA GLU A 196 -4.63 -19.33 3.83
C GLU A 196 -3.32 -18.58 4.02
N LEU A 197 -3.29 -17.60 4.92
CA LEU A 197 -2.08 -16.84 5.25
C LEU A 197 -1.00 -17.75 5.87
N SER A 198 -1.39 -18.67 6.76
CA SER A 198 -0.49 -19.69 7.33
C SER A 198 0.11 -20.60 6.26
N SER A 199 -0.69 -21.02 5.29
CA SER A 199 -0.23 -21.80 4.13
C SER A 199 0.80 -21.04 3.29
N ILE A 200 0.58 -19.74 3.08
CA ILE A 200 1.53 -18.86 2.39
C ILE A 200 2.86 -18.79 3.17
N PHE A 201 2.82 -18.64 4.49
CA PHE A 201 4.02 -18.63 5.33
C PHE A 201 4.80 -19.92 5.24
N ALA A 202 4.12 -21.07 5.25
CA ALA A 202 4.76 -22.37 5.08
C ALA A 202 5.47 -22.51 3.71
N GLN A 203 4.85 -22.01 2.63
CA GLN A 203 5.46 -22.01 1.30
C GLN A 203 6.71 -21.11 1.25
N ILE A 204 6.65 -19.90 1.83
CA ILE A 204 7.80 -18.98 1.90
C ILE A 204 8.93 -19.60 2.72
N ARG A 205 8.62 -20.21 3.87
CA ARG A 205 9.61 -20.91 4.69
C ARG A 205 10.29 -22.05 3.92
N LYS A 206 9.53 -22.81 3.15
CA LYS A 206 10.07 -23.89 2.29
C LYS A 206 10.95 -23.33 1.17
N LYS A 207 10.55 -22.22 0.52
CA LYS A 207 11.25 -21.63 -0.64
C LYS A 207 12.49 -20.83 -0.26
N LEU A 208 12.43 -20.07 0.85
CA LEU A 208 13.45 -19.08 1.23
C LEU A 208 14.11 -19.32 2.59
N GLY A 209 13.64 -20.31 3.37
CA GLY A 209 14.17 -20.60 4.69
C GLY A 209 13.80 -19.57 5.78
N VAL A 210 12.95 -18.59 5.47
CA VAL A 210 12.55 -17.54 6.41
C VAL A 210 11.17 -17.79 6.99
N GLY A 211 11.03 -17.54 8.30
CA GLY A 211 9.75 -17.55 8.98
C GLY A 211 9.09 -16.17 8.96
N LEU A 212 7.78 -16.15 8.93
CA LEU A 212 6.96 -14.93 9.00
C LEU A 212 6.00 -15.00 10.17
N LYS A 213 5.63 -13.83 10.68
CA LYS A 213 4.52 -13.63 11.61
C LYS A 213 3.66 -12.47 11.14
N ALA A 214 2.40 -12.43 11.54
CA ALA A 214 1.48 -11.37 11.16
C ALA A 214 0.44 -11.06 12.24
N GLY A 215 0.18 -9.78 12.44
CA GLY A 215 -1.09 -9.33 12.98
C GLY A 215 -2.05 -9.00 11.85
N VAL A 216 -3.30 -9.42 11.98
CA VAL A 216 -4.38 -9.10 11.04
C VAL A 216 -5.38 -8.20 11.72
N GLY A 217 -5.63 -7.03 11.16
CA GLY A 217 -6.60 -6.08 11.67
C GLY A 217 -7.77 -5.92 10.70
N VAL A 218 -8.99 -5.92 11.24
CA VAL A 218 -10.22 -5.72 10.47
C VAL A 218 -11.00 -4.55 11.07
N ALA A 219 -11.27 -3.52 10.25
CA ALA A 219 -12.00 -2.34 10.70
C ALA A 219 -12.70 -1.62 9.53
N ARG A 220 -13.43 -0.54 9.81
CA ARG A 220 -14.08 0.30 8.81
C ARG A 220 -13.07 1.16 8.03
N THR A 221 -11.99 1.60 8.66
CA THR A 221 -10.98 2.49 8.07
C THR A 221 -9.60 1.83 7.98
N ALA A 222 -8.77 2.30 7.06
CA ALA A 222 -7.41 1.78 6.88
C ALA A 222 -6.53 2.04 8.11
N GLU A 223 -6.60 3.23 8.69
CA GLU A 223 -5.84 3.59 9.90
C GLU A 223 -6.15 2.64 11.06
N ARG A 224 -7.44 2.37 11.32
CA ARG A 224 -7.84 1.49 12.43
C ARG A 224 -7.47 0.02 12.17
N ALA A 225 -7.66 -0.46 10.93
CA ALA A 225 -7.24 -1.82 10.56
C ALA A 225 -5.72 -2.01 10.71
N ALA A 226 -4.92 -1.03 10.27
CA ALA A 226 -3.46 -1.07 10.42
C ALA A 226 -3.03 -1.04 11.90
N LEU A 227 -3.69 -0.24 12.73
CA LEU A 227 -3.43 -0.20 14.19
C LEU A 227 -3.71 -1.56 14.85
N LEU A 228 -4.88 -2.15 14.59
CA LEU A 228 -5.24 -3.47 15.11
C LEU A 228 -4.26 -4.56 14.63
N ALA A 229 -3.82 -4.50 13.37
CA ALA A 229 -2.81 -5.40 12.84
C ALA A 229 -1.48 -5.25 13.59
N SER A 230 -1.04 -4.03 13.84
CA SER A 230 0.20 -3.74 14.58
C SER A 230 0.11 -4.19 16.05
N GLU A 231 -1.03 -4.01 16.70
CA GLU A 231 -1.28 -4.52 18.06
C GLU A 231 -1.19 -6.05 18.11
N GLY A 232 -1.83 -6.77 17.16
CA GLY A 232 -1.76 -8.23 17.07
C GLY A 232 -0.32 -8.73 16.84
N LEU A 233 0.43 -8.07 15.97
CA LEU A 233 1.84 -8.38 15.72
C LEU A 233 2.71 -8.13 16.98
N HIS A 234 2.42 -7.07 17.71
CA HIS A 234 3.12 -6.76 18.97
C HIS A 234 2.88 -7.83 20.03
N GLU A 235 1.68 -8.37 20.18
CA GLU A 235 1.36 -9.47 21.11
C GLU A 235 2.16 -10.75 20.78
N ILE A 236 2.33 -11.06 19.48
CA ILE A 236 3.18 -12.18 19.05
C ILE A 236 4.65 -11.93 19.44
N ARG A 237 5.16 -10.73 19.19
CA ARG A 237 6.55 -10.34 19.53
C ARG A 237 6.82 -10.40 21.02
N GLN A 238 5.84 -10.14 21.86
CA GLN A 238 5.92 -10.22 23.32
C GLN A 238 5.73 -11.65 23.88
N GLY A 239 5.42 -12.63 23.03
CA GLY A 239 5.11 -14.00 23.48
C GLY A 239 3.79 -14.12 24.28
N LYS A 240 2.92 -13.11 24.21
CA LYS A 240 1.61 -13.12 24.92
C LYS A 240 0.62 -14.11 24.32
N VAL A 241 0.82 -14.46 23.06
CA VAL A 241 -0.04 -15.37 22.30
C VAL A 241 0.82 -16.39 21.58
N GLY A 242 0.33 -17.63 21.50
CA GLY A 242 0.95 -18.68 20.71
C GLY A 242 0.62 -18.54 19.22
N GLY A 243 1.53 -19.04 18.37
CA GLY A 243 1.32 -19.02 16.91
C GLY A 243 1.96 -17.82 16.21
N SER A 244 1.83 -17.79 14.88
CA SER A 244 2.43 -16.78 14.02
C SER A 244 1.44 -15.77 13.45
N ILE A 245 0.14 -15.93 13.73
CA ILE A 245 -0.92 -15.05 13.24
C ILE A 245 -1.91 -14.72 14.37
N VAL A 246 -2.19 -13.43 14.54
CA VAL A 246 -3.23 -12.93 15.47
C VAL A 246 -4.17 -12.02 14.71
N THR A 247 -5.47 -12.26 14.83
CA THR A 247 -6.51 -11.43 14.20
C THR A 247 -7.25 -10.61 15.26
N LYS A 248 -7.41 -9.31 14.98
CA LYS A 248 -8.21 -8.37 15.77
C LYS A 248 -9.25 -7.68 14.87
N SER A 249 -10.46 -7.49 15.36
CA SER A 249 -11.56 -6.90 14.59
C SER A 249 -12.31 -5.87 15.40
N GLU A 250 -12.72 -4.78 14.71
CA GLU A 250 -13.58 -3.71 15.20
C GLU A 250 -14.46 -3.21 14.05
N LEU A 251 -15.67 -3.79 13.93
CA LEU A 251 -16.66 -3.51 12.87
C LEU A 251 -17.95 -2.87 13.41
#